data_3510088a4610bcb51e53db49a2fc5009
#
_entry.id   3510088a4610bcb51e53db49a2fc5009
#
_cell.length_a   1.000
_cell.length_b   1.000
_cell.length_c   1.000
_cell.angle_alpha   90.00
_cell.angle_beta   90.00
_cell.angle_gamma   90.00
#
_symmetry.space_group_name_H-M   'P 1'
#
loop_
_entity.id
_entity.type
_entity.pdbx_description
1 polymer ?
#
loop_
_entity_poly.entity_id
_entity_poly.type
_entity_poly.pdbx_seq_one_letter_code
_entity_poly.pdbx_strand_id
1 'polypeptide(L)'
;MNIAMLGAGAFGKALGKILTDNGHAVKYYDPFLYPDVSIDQACFEAGAIVIAIPSNALEDFLANYPDYLRKTPTILATKGVMNADLFASFPQFSAISGPAFAGEIIEGKPATFTASAPFAMGLFKNDQVEIELCDDLLGILLCGTLKNIYAIGAGYHSNSENSMASFIQHAHSETKAYLHTHGANPETAELACGLGDLILTCTNDTSRNFTCGRMLYDGHSMDEIRGELKTVEGLNAIPLVDVDNKYPLLRQIAKLCGREI
;
A
#
# COMPACT_ATOMS: atom_id res chain seq x y z
N MET A 1 16.03 18.95 3.38
CA MET A 1 16.61 18.51 2.06
C MET A 1 15.56 18.60 0.97
N ASN A 2 15.94 18.50 -0.31
CA ASN A 2 14.99 18.38 -1.42
C ASN A 2 14.52 16.94 -1.55
N ILE A 3 13.21 16.74 -1.71
CA ILE A 3 12.57 15.42 -1.90
C ILE A 3 11.80 15.43 -3.21
N ALA A 4 12.05 14.45 -4.07
CA ALA A 4 11.21 14.20 -5.24
C ALA A 4 10.03 13.30 -4.87
N MET A 5 8.81 13.78 -5.04
CA MET A 5 7.58 13.01 -4.84
C MET A 5 7.03 12.58 -6.21
N LEU A 6 7.14 11.31 -6.52
CA LEU A 6 6.68 10.73 -7.77
C LEU A 6 5.28 10.14 -7.58
N GLY A 7 4.29 10.85 -8.09
CA GLY A 7 2.86 10.64 -7.86
C GLY A 7 2.28 11.68 -6.89
N ALA A 8 1.37 12.51 -7.40
CA ALA A 8 0.71 13.59 -6.65
C ALA A 8 -0.78 13.30 -6.37
N GLY A 9 -1.15 12.02 -6.34
CA GLY A 9 -2.45 11.57 -5.88
C GLY A 9 -2.68 11.90 -4.40
N ALA A 10 -3.83 11.53 -3.84
CA ALA A 10 -4.19 11.83 -2.45
C ALA A 10 -3.11 11.38 -1.46
N PHE A 11 -2.60 10.15 -1.60
CA PHE A 11 -1.59 9.61 -0.68
C PHE A 11 -0.22 10.27 -0.88
N GLY A 12 0.21 10.53 -2.12
CA GLY A 12 1.46 11.27 -2.38
C GLY A 12 1.44 12.68 -1.79
N LYS A 13 0.30 13.39 -1.87
CA LYS A 13 0.12 14.71 -1.23
C LYS A 13 0.16 14.63 0.30
N ALA A 14 -0.45 13.59 0.87
CA ALA A 14 -0.42 13.37 2.31
C ALA A 14 1.02 13.11 2.82
N LEU A 15 1.77 12.24 2.14
CA LEU A 15 3.18 12.02 2.46
C LEU A 15 4.04 13.28 2.26
N GLY A 16 3.78 14.02 1.18
CA GLY A 16 4.45 15.30 0.94
C GLY A 16 4.19 16.34 2.01
N LYS A 17 2.98 16.34 2.62
CA LYS A 17 2.68 17.18 3.77
C LYS A 17 3.54 16.80 4.97
N ILE A 18 3.63 15.51 5.33
CA ILE A 18 4.50 15.06 6.43
C ILE A 18 5.95 15.52 6.20
N LEU A 19 6.46 15.33 4.99
CA LEU A 19 7.82 15.75 4.64
C LEU A 19 8.02 17.28 4.75
N THR A 20 7.02 18.05 4.33
CA THR A 20 7.06 19.52 4.44
C THR A 20 6.99 19.97 5.89
N ASP A 21 6.15 19.36 6.71
CA ASP A 21 6.04 19.63 8.15
C ASP A 21 7.38 19.30 8.86
N ASN A 22 8.14 18.32 8.34
CA ASN A 22 9.48 17.98 8.82
C ASN A 22 10.61 18.89 8.24
N GLY A 23 10.25 19.98 7.55
CA GLY A 23 11.20 20.95 7.02
C GLY A 23 11.91 20.55 5.73
N HIS A 24 11.36 19.63 4.98
CA HIS A 24 11.87 19.25 3.65
C HIS A 24 11.18 20.06 2.54
N ALA A 25 11.91 20.34 1.46
CA ALA A 25 11.36 20.92 0.24
C ALA A 25 10.88 19.79 -0.69
N VAL A 26 9.58 19.71 -0.96
CA VAL A 26 8.99 18.65 -1.78
C VAL A 26 8.68 19.16 -3.17
N LYS A 27 9.24 18.49 -4.19
CA LYS A 27 8.91 18.71 -5.61
C LYS A 27 8.11 17.52 -6.13
N TYR A 28 6.95 17.80 -6.72
CA TYR A 28 6.06 16.77 -7.26
C TYR A 28 6.31 16.54 -8.75
N TYR A 29 6.29 15.27 -9.15
CA TYR A 29 6.14 14.84 -10.52
C TYR A 29 4.87 13.98 -10.62
N ASP A 30 3.98 14.38 -11.51
CA ASP A 30 2.77 13.63 -11.87
C ASP A 30 2.34 14.11 -13.27
N PRO A 31 2.35 13.23 -14.28
CA PRO A 31 2.11 13.64 -15.67
C PRO A 31 0.69 14.17 -15.92
N PHE A 32 -0.26 13.89 -15.00
CA PHE A 32 -1.64 14.33 -15.10
C PHE A 32 -1.94 15.59 -14.31
N LEU A 33 -1.33 15.73 -13.12
CA LEU A 33 -1.59 16.85 -12.20
C LEU A 33 -0.57 17.97 -12.32
N TYR A 34 0.63 17.67 -12.77
CA TYR A 34 1.74 18.61 -12.97
C TYR A 34 2.42 18.37 -14.34
N PRO A 35 1.69 18.55 -15.46
CA PRO A 35 2.17 18.20 -16.80
C PRO A 35 3.40 19.02 -17.25
N ASP A 36 3.61 20.20 -16.68
CA ASP A 36 4.72 21.09 -16.99
C ASP A 36 6.01 20.76 -16.21
N VAL A 37 5.96 19.82 -15.25
CA VAL A 37 7.13 19.39 -14.47
C VAL A 37 7.66 18.08 -15.03
N SER A 38 8.87 18.10 -15.59
CA SER A 38 9.53 16.87 -16.01
C SER A 38 10.09 16.10 -14.79
N ILE A 39 10.32 14.80 -14.98
CA ILE A 39 10.95 13.99 -13.94
C ILE A 39 12.35 14.49 -13.60
N ASP A 40 13.10 14.97 -14.59
CA ASP A 40 14.41 15.59 -14.39
C ASP A 40 14.34 16.80 -13.45
N GLN A 41 13.35 17.67 -13.66
CA GLN A 41 13.12 18.83 -12.80
C GLN A 41 12.73 18.44 -11.38
N ALA A 42 11.91 17.40 -11.20
CA ALA A 42 11.50 16.93 -9.89
C ALA A 42 12.68 16.28 -9.13
N CYS A 43 13.49 15.47 -9.81
CA CYS A 43 14.61 14.74 -9.23
C CYS A 43 15.91 15.54 -9.16
N PHE A 44 15.97 16.73 -9.75
CA PHE A 44 17.18 17.57 -9.73
C PHE A 44 17.54 17.93 -8.28
N GLU A 45 18.77 17.59 -7.87
CA GLU A 45 19.29 17.77 -6.51
C GLU A 45 18.42 17.14 -5.39
N ALA A 46 17.62 16.13 -5.73
CA ALA A 46 16.85 15.41 -4.72
C ALA A 46 17.78 14.58 -3.82
N GLY A 47 17.68 14.76 -2.52
CA GLY A 47 18.38 13.94 -1.53
C GLY A 47 17.66 12.64 -1.22
N ALA A 48 16.36 12.53 -1.58
CA ALA A 48 15.60 11.29 -1.56
C ALA A 48 14.44 11.35 -2.57
N ILE A 49 13.97 10.17 -3.00
CA ILE A 49 12.82 9.99 -3.89
C ILE A 49 11.74 9.21 -3.13
N VAL A 50 10.49 9.65 -3.22
CA VAL A 50 9.33 8.93 -2.70
C VAL A 50 8.43 8.54 -3.88
N ILE A 51 8.15 7.25 -4.04
CA ILE A 51 7.31 6.70 -5.10
C ILE A 51 5.93 6.40 -4.54
N ALA A 52 4.91 7.10 -5.02
CA ALA A 52 3.51 6.95 -4.63
C ALA A 52 2.58 6.89 -5.87
N ILE A 53 3.02 6.17 -6.90
CA ILE A 53 2.27 5.95 -8.15
C ILE A 53 1.41 4.68 -8.05
N PRO A 54 0.42 4.46 -8.93
CA PRO A 54 -0.33 3.21 -9.00
C PRO A 54 0.58 2.01 -9.28
N SER A 55 0.30 0.85 -8.65
CA SER A 55 1.13 -0.36 -8.79
C SER A 55 1.25 -0.87 -10.23
N ASN A 56 0.19 -0.73 -11.02
CA ASN A 56 0.17 -1.14 -12.42
C ASN A 56 1.07 -0.28 -13.34
N ALA A 57 1.52 0.88 -12.87
CA ALA A 57 2.45 1.74 -13.60
C ALA A 57 3.90 1.58 -13.10
N LEU A 58 4.13 0.84 -12.02
CA LEU A 58 5.41 0.82 -11.33
C LEU A 58 6.52 0.15 -12.15
N GLU A 59 6.24 -1.01 -12.77
CA GLU A 59 7.25 -1.77 -13.54
C GLU A 59 7.73 -0.96 -14.75
N ASP A 60 6.80 -0.41 -15.53
CA ASP A 60 7.13 0.45 -16.67
C ASP A 60 7.89 1.69 -16.23
N PHE A 61 7.51 2.26 -15.09
CA PHE A 61 8.21 3.39 -14.50
C PHE A 61 9.65 3.03 -14.16
N LEU A 62 9.89 1.92 -13.45
CA LEU A 62 11.22 1.45 -13.05
C LEU A 62 12.11 1.10 -14.28
N ALA A 63 11.52 0.54 -15.33
CA ALA A 63 12.21 0.21 -16.56
C ALA A 63 12.70 1.47 -17.32
N ASN A 64 11.89 2.54 -17.29
CA ASN A 64 12.18 3.77 -18.04
C ASN A 64 13.08 4.76 -17.28
N TYR A 65 13.14 4.69 -15.94
CA TYR A 65 13.87 5.67 -15.12
C TYR A 65 14.84 5.03 -14.10
N PRO A 66 15.64 4.00 -14.46
CA PRO A 66 16.47 3.28 -13.48
C PRO A 66 17.59 4.11 -12.88
N ASP A 67 18.15 5.06 -13.64
CA ASP A 67 19.32 5.85 -13.21
C ASP A 67 19.02 6.78 -12.03
N TYR A 68 17.86 7.42 -12.01
CA TYR A 68 17.45 8.27 -10.88
C TYR A 68 17.29 7.47 -9.61
N LEU A 69 16.62 6.33 -9.73
CA LEU A 69 16.31 5.45 -8.59
C LEU A 69 17.58 4.81 -8.04
N ARG A 70 18.57 4.48 -8.88
CA ARG A 70 19.81 3.82 -8.47
C ARG A 70 20.80 4.73 -7.75
N LYS A 71 20.72 6.05 -7.94
CA LYS A 71 21.69 7.00 -7.37
C LYS A 71 21.18 7.68 -6.10
N THR A 72 19.89 7.67 -5.86
CA THR A 72 19.24 8.43 -4.79
C THR A 72 18.50 7.51 -3.85
N PRO A 73 18.56 7.72 -2.52
CA PRO A 73 17.77 6.97 -1.56
C PRO A 73 16.28 7.00 -1.94
N THR A 74 15.68 5.82 -2.08
CA THR A 74 14.31 5.70 -2.62
C THR A 74 13.38 5.05 -1.60
N ILE A 75 12.19 5.62 -1.44
CA ILE A 75 11.14 5.13 -0.56
C ILE A 75 9.92 4.78 -1.41
N LEU A 76 9.46 3.54 -1.31
CA LEU A 76 8.25 3.06 -1.96
C LEU A 76 7.06 3.16 -1.01
N ALA A 77 6.06 3.92 -1.40
CA ALA A 77 4.77 4.01 -0.72
C ALA A 77 3.61 3.44 -1.58
N THR A 78 3.95 2.92 -2.77
CA THR A 78 3.00 2.21 -3.64
C THR A 78 2.58 0.90 -3.00
N LYS A 79 1.27 0.65 -2.94
CA LYS A 79 0.67 -0.59 -2.43
C LYS A 79 0.38 -1.55 -3.60
N GLY A 80 0.23 -2.85 -3.32
CA GLY A 80 -0.07 -3.83 -4.38
C GLY A 80 1.16 -4.32 -5.16
N VAL A 81 2.32 -4.32 -4.51
CA VAL A 81 3.59 -4.82 -5.06
C VAL A 81 3.94 -6.14 -4.38
N MET A 82 4.23 -7.19 -5.17
CA MET A 82 4.47 -8.55 -4.67
C MET A 82 5.92 -9.00 -4.84
N ASN A 83 6.71 -8.32 -5.67
CA ASN A 83 8.06 -8.73 -6.01
C ASN A 83 9.09 -7.75 -5.43
N ALA A 84 9.80 -8.17 -4.39
CA ALA A 84 10.87 -7.40 -3.78
C ALA A 84 12.14 -7.35 -4.65
N ASP A 85 12.34 -8.31 -5.56
CA ASP A 85 13.53 -8.37 -6.45
C ASP A 85 13.59 -7.20 -7.42
N LEU A 86 12.47 -6.55 -7.71
CA LEU A 86 12.42 -5.31 -8.49
C LEU A 86 13.35 -4.22 -7.93
N PHE A 87 13.64 -4.28 -6.63
CA PHE A 87 14.42 -3.28 -5.91
C PHE A 87 15.81 -3.74 -5.51
N ALA A 88 16.21 -4.98 -5.84
CA ALA A 88 17.49 -5.57 -5.45
C ALA A 88 18.72 -4.76 -5.95
N SER A 89 18.56 -4.00 -7.04
CA SER A 89 19.64 -3.17 -7.62
C SER A 89 19.74 -1.77 -7.01
N PHE A 90 18.83 -1.40 -6.09
CA PHE A 90 18.86 -0.06 -5.47
C PHE A 90 19.76 -0.06 -4.24
N PRO A 91 20.77 0.83 -4.17
CA PRO A 91 21.74 0.82 -3.07
C PRO A 91 21.14 1.27 -1.73
N GLN A 92 20.11 2.12 -1.78
CA GLN A 92 19.35 2.60 -0.62
C GLN A 92 17.87 2.59 -0.95
N PHE A 93 17.16 1.62 -0.44
CA PHE A 93 15.74 1.43 -0.68
C PHE A 93 14.99 1.16 0.63
N SER A 94 13.79 1.72 0.75
CA SER A 94 12.83 1.42 1.83
C SER A 94 11.44 1.33 1.26
N ALA A 95 10.64 0.39 1.73
CA ALA A 95 9.19 0.50 1.62
C ALA A 95 8.63 1.14 2.89
N ILE A 96 7.51 1.86 2.78
CA ILE A 96 6.68 2.28 3.91
C ILE A 96 5.24 1.83 3.70
N SER A 97 4.63 1.29 4.74
CA SER A 97 3.21 0.89 4.75
C SER A 97 2.66 0.98 6.16
N GLY A 98 1.36 1.25 6.31
CA GLY A 98 0.74 1.31 7.63
C GLY A 98 -0.69 1.89 7.59
N PRO A 99 -1.38 1.91 8.75
CA PRO A 99 -2.73 2.42 8.90
C PRO A 99 -2.74 3.94 8.74
N ALA A 100 -3.01 4.41 7.53
CA ALA A 100 -2.96 5.82 7.22
C ALA A 100 -3.91 6.17 6.06
N PHE A 101 -4.99 6.87 6.37
CA PHE A 101 -5.82 7.51 5.35
C PHE A 101 -5.26 8.89 4.99
N ALA A 102 -5.13 9.13 3.70
CA ALA A 102 -4.57 10.39 3.19
C ALA A 102 -5.31 11.64 3.75
N GLY A 103 -6.64 11.57 3.86
CA GLY A 103 -7.44 12.66 4.42
C GLY A 103 -7.08 12.97 5.87
N GLU A 104 -6.91 11.95 6.70
CA GLU A 104 -6.55 12.12 8.10
C GLU A 104 -5.15 12.70 8.30
N ILE A 105 -4.18 12.26 7.48
CA ILE A 105 -2.84 12.85 7.48
C ILE A 105 -2.89 14.35 7.11
N ILE A 106 -3.69 14.72 6.10
CA ILE A 106 -3.85 16.13 5.71
C ILE A 106 -4.47 16.96 6.84
N GLU A 107 -5.38 16.36 7.62
CA GLU A 107 -5.98 16.97 8.80
C GLU A 107 -5.02 17.03 10.01
N GLY A 108 -3.82 16.45 9.90
CA GLY A 108 -2.83 16.41 10.99
C GLY A 108 -3.11 15.37 12.06
N LYS A 109 -3.92 14.34 11.76
CA LYS A 109 -4.16 13.23 12.69
C LYS A 109 -2.96 12.29 12.75
N PRO A 110 -2.75 11.60 13.88
CA PRO A 110 -1.66 10.65 14.03
C PRO A 110 -1.70 9.52 12.99
N ALA A 111 -0.51 9.10 12.57
CA ALA A 111 -0.34 7.94 11.69
C ALA A 111 0.89 7.12 12.13
N THR A 112 0.86 5.81 11.88
CA THR A 112 2.00 4.92 12.11
C THR A 112 2.34 4.20 10.83
N PHE A 113 3.62 4.14 10.51
CA PHE A 113 4.11 3.36 9.37
C PHE A 113 5.19 2.37 9.82
N THR A 114 5.23 1.23 9.16
CA THR A 114 6.39 0.34 9.16
C THR A 114 7.29 0.69 7.99
N ALA A 115 8.59 0.84 8.21
CA ALA A 115 9.58 1.13 7.19
C ALA A 115 10.70 0.10 7.16
N SER A 116 11.18 -0.27 5.96
CA SER A 116 12.21 -1.30 5.82
C SER A 116 13.65 -0.79 5.99
N ALA A 117 13.86 0.51 6.10
CA ALA A 117 15.20 1.05 6.33
C ALA A 117 15.19 2.32 7.21
N PRO A 118 16.25 2.52 8.05
CA PRO A 118 16.32 3.63 9.02
C PRO A 118 16.25 5.04 8.42
N PHE A 119 16.72 5.24 7.18
CA PHE A 119 16.68 6.56 6.57
C PHE A 119 15.25 7.08 6.34
N ALA A 120 14.27 6.18 6.14
CA ALA A 120 12.87 6.55 6.04
C ALA A 120 12.33 7.10 7.37
N MET A 121 12.78 6.57 8.51
CA MET A 121 12.43 7.12 9.82
C MET A 121 12.89 8.58 9.94
N GLY A 122 14.13 8.89 9.52
CA GLY A 122 14.67 10.26 9.57
C GLY A 122 13.89 11.28 8.71
N LEU A 123 13.15 10.81 7.71
CA LEU A 123 12.36 11.66 6.83
C LEU A 123 10.93 11.87 7.33
N PHE A 124 10.29 10.81 7.85
CA PHE A 124 8.85 10.80 8.12
C PHE A 124 8.46 10.94 9.58
N LYS A 125 9.35 10.56 10.54
CA LYS A 125 9.01 10.60 11.96
C LYS A 125 8.89 12.04 12.47
N ASN A 126 7.79 12.31 13.20
CA ASN A 126 7.58 13.57 13.96
C ASN A 126 6.59 13.30 15.10
N ASP A 127 6.05 14.35 15.72
CA ASP A 127 5.12 14.23 16.85
C ASP A 127 3.78 13.59 16.48
N GLN A 128 3.40 13.59 15.20
CA GLN A 128 2.15 12.99 14.67
C GLN A 128 2.39 11.69 13.90
N VAL A 129 3.63 11.41 13.52
CA VAL A 129 3.95 10.24 12.69
C VAL A 129 4.99 9.37 13.38
N GLU A 130 4.57 8.14 13.68
CA GLU A 130 5.45 7.11 14.23
C GLU A 130 5.97 6.19 13.13
N ILE A 131 7.23 5.74 13.28
CA ILE A 131 7.84 4.79 12.35
C ILE A 131 8.37 3.59 13.13
N GLU A 132 7.83 2.43 12.81
CA GLU A 132 8.36 1.12 13.22
C GLU A 132 9.38 0.64 12.18
N LEU A 133 10.55 0.20 12.63
CA LEU A 133 11.56 -0.37 11.73
C LEU A 133 11.41 -1.89 11.64
N CYS A 134 11.45 -2.41 10.42
CA CYS A 134 11.41 -3.83 10.13
C CYS A 134 12.24 -4.10 8.86
N ASP A 135 13.26 -4.94 8.93
CA ASP A 135 14.16 -5.25 7.81
C ASP A 135 13.55 -6.24 6.78
N ASP A 136 12.33 -6.70 7.00
CA ASP A 136 11.59 -7.57 6.08
C ASP A 136 10.83 -6.77 5.01
N LEU A 137 11.55 -6.34 3.97
CA LEU A 137 10.97 -5.63 2.82
C LEU A 137 9.81 -6.42 2.18
N LEU A 138 10.03 -7.73 1.96
CA LEU A 138 9.02 -8.58 1.31
C LEU A 138 7.75 -8.66 2.16
N GLY A 139 7.87 -8.86 3.47
CA GLY A 139 6.72 -8.91 4.38
C GLY A 139 5.91 -7.62 4.38
N ILE A 140 6.58 -6.45 4.38
CA ILE A 140 5.89 -5.14 4.28
C ILE A 140 5.08 -5.03 2.99
N LEU A 141 5.66 -5.43 1.85
CA LEU A 141 5.00 -5.38 0.54
C LEU A 141 3.80 -6.34 0.48
N LEU A 142 3.98 -7.57 0.97
CA LEU A 142 2.93 -8.58 1.01
C LEU A 142 1.76 -8.15 1.91
N CYS A 143 2.02 -7.66 3.11
CA CYS A 143 1.00 -7.12 4.01
C CYS A 143 0.18 -6.03 3.33
N GLY A 144 0.85 -5.04 2.71
CA GLY A 144 0.19 -3.94 2.01
C GLY A 144 -0.68 -4.38 0.83
N THR A 145 -0.36 -5.53 0.23
CA THR A 145 -1.13 -6.12 -0.87
C THR A 145 -2.32 -6.94 -0.36
N LEU A 146 -2.06 -7.87 0.55
CA LEU A 146 -3.06 -8.83 1.07
C LEU A 146 -4.21 -8.13 1.79
N LYS A 147 -3.93 -7.08 2.59
CA LYS A 147 -4.98 -6.33 3.29
C LYS A 147 -6.06 -5.79 2.36
N ASN A 148 -5.70 -5.37 1.15
CA ASN A 148 -6.64 -4.83 0.17
C ASN A 148 -7.59 -5.92 -0.35
N ILE A 149 -7.10 -7.15 -0.49
CA ILE A 149 -7.93 -8.30 -0.86
C ILE A 149 -8.84 -8.68 0.31
N TYR A 150 -8.28 -8.79 1.53
CA TYR A 150 -9.09 -9.12 2.71
C TYR A 150 -10.15 -8.06 3.02
N ALA A 151 -9.89 -6.78 2.71
CA ALA A 151 -10.89 -5.74 2.89
C ALA A 151 -12.14 -5.96 2.02
N ILE A 152 -12.02 -6.57 0.82
CA ILE A 152 -13.18 -7.00 0.03
C ILE A 152 -13.96 -8.07 0.79
N GLY A 153 -13.27 -9.08 1.34
CA GLY A 153 -13.91 -10.12 2.15
C GLY A 153 -14.59 -9.56 3.40
N ALA A 154 -13.93 -8.63 4.11
CA ALA A 154 -14.50 -7.98 5.30
C ALA A 154 -15.77 -7.20 4.96
N GLY A 155 -15.77 -6.45 3.87
CA GLY A 155 -16.96 -5.75 3.37
C GLY A 155 -18.11 -6.71 3.06
N TYR A 156 -17.83 -7.87 2.47
CA TYR A 156 -18.85 -8.91 2.22
C TYR A 156 -19.43 -9.49 3.51
N HIS A 157 -18.64 -9.56 4.59
CA HIS A 157 -19.05 -10.06 5.90
C HIS A 157 -19.55 -8.96 6.87
N SER A 158 -19.68 -7.72 6.42
CA SER A 158 -19.97 -6.54 7.27
C SER A 158 -21.40 -6.45 7.77
N ASN A 159 -22.30 -7.36 7.38
CA ASN A 159 -23.66 -7.47 7.88
C ASN A 159 -23.75 -7.92 9.35
N SER A 160 -22.66 -8.36 9.96
CA SER A 160 -22.54 -8.78 11.35
C SER A 160 -21.18 -8.39 11.91
N GLU A 161 -21.16 -7.63 13.01
CA GLU A 161 -19.92 -7.23 13.70
C GLU A 161 -19.12 -8.45 14.18
N ASN A 162 -19.80 -9.48 14.70
CA ASN A 162 -19.16 -10.72 15.12
C ASN A 162 -18.52 -11.47 13.94
N SER A 163 -19.22 -11.52 12.79
CA SER A 163 -18.70 -12.15 11.57
C SER A 163 -17.48 -11.41 11.04
N MET A 164 -17.55 -10.08 11.00
CA MET A 164 -16.45 -9.24 10.56
C MET A 164 -15.22 -9.36 11.48
N ALA A 165 -15.41 -9.35 12.80
CA ALA A 165 -14.32 -9.52 13.76
C ALA A 165 -13.63 -10.89 13.60
N SER A 166 -14.42 -11.97 13.47
CA SER A 166 -13.89 -13.31 13.17
C SER A 166 -13.17 -13.38 11.84
N PHE A 167 -13.71 -12.72 10.80
CA PHE A 167 -13.07 -12.65 9.50
C PHE A 167 -11.70 -11.98 9.58
N ILE A 168 -11.60 -10.81 10.24
CA ILE A 168 -10.32 -10.07 10.39
C ILE A 168 -9.29 -10.92 11.14
N GLN A 169 -9.69 -11.62 12.20
CA GLN A 169 -8.81 -12.51 12.95
C GLN A 169 -8.27 -13.65 12.06
N HIS A 170 -9.13 -14.29 11.24
CA HIS A 170 -8.68 -15.32 10.30
C HIS A 170 -7.82 -14.75 9.17
N ALA A 171 -8.14 -13.57 8.64
CA ALA A 171 -7.36 -12.88 7.63
C ALA A 171 -5.94 -12.56 8.12
N HIS A 172 -5.80 -12.10 9.38
CA HIS A 172 -4.50 -11.90 9.99
C HIS A 172 -3.71 -13.22 10.11
N SER A 173 -4.35 -14.30 10.58
CA SER A 173 -3.71 -15.61 10.67
C SER A 173 -3.29 -16.15 9.30
N GLU A 174 -4.12 -15.97 8.27
CA GLU A 174 -3.79 -16.37 6.90
C GLU A 174 -2.68 -15.51 6.31
N THR A 175 -2.63 -14.20 6.64
CA THR A 175 -1.49 -13.34 6.28
C THR A 175 -0.19 -13.88 6.84
N LYS A 176 -0.10 -14.25 8.11
CA LYS A 176 1.11 -14.85 8.71
C LYS A 176 1.53 -16.13 7.98
N ALA A 177 0.57 -17.00 7.67
CA ALA A 177 0.84 -18.23 6.93
C ALA A 177 1.33 -17.93 5.49
N TYR A 178 0.76 -16.91 4.85
CA TYR A 178 1.17 -16.48 3.50
C TYR A 178 2.60 -15.94 3.52
N LEU A 179 2.93 -15.05 4.45
CA LEU A 179 4.29 -14.52 4.62
C LEU A 179 5.31 -15.64 4.78
N HIS A 180 5.06 -16.55 5.72
CA HIS A 180 5.96 -17.68 5.97
C HIS A 180 6.21 -18.54 4.71
N THR A 181 5.15 -18.87 3.97
CA THR A 181 5.26 -19.73 2.79
C THR A 181 6.02 -19.03 1.64
N HIS A 182 5.96 -17.70 1.59
CA HIS A 182 6.63 -16.90 0.54
C HIS A 182 7.99 -16.35 0.97
N GLY A 183 8.56 -16.83 2.08
CA GLY A 183 9.92 -16.50 2.51
C GLY A 183 10.04 -15.15 3.23
N ALA A 184 8.92 -14.55 3.65
CA ALA A 184 8.89 -13.37 4.50
C ALA A 184 8.75 -13.75 5.97
N ASN A 185 9.03 -12.81 6.88
CA ASN A 185 8.88 -13.03 8.32
C ASN A 185 7.40 -12.92 8.74
N PRO A 186 6.78 -13.98 9.31
CA PRO A 186 5.39 -13.94 9.80
C PRO A 186 5.13 -12.82 10.82
N GLU A 187 6.14 -12.45 11.63
CA GLU A 187 6.00 -11.41 12.66
C GLU A 187 5.82 -10.00 12.05
N THR A 188 6.17 -9.80 10.78
CA THR A 188 5.87 -8.55 10.07
C THR A 188 4.37 -8.26 10.01
N ALA A 189 3.53 -9.31 10.03
CA ALA A 189 2.08 -9.16 10.07
C ALA A 189 1.55 -8.56 11.39
N GLU A 190 2.32 -8.57 12.48
CA GLU A 190 1.95 -7.94 13.77
C GLU A 190 2.16 -6.42 13.79
N LEU A 191 2.96 -5.89 12.86
CA LEU A 191 3.34 -4.48 12.80
C LEU A 191 2.23 -3.61 12.19
N ALA A 192 2.46 -2.30 12.18
CA ALA A 192 1.53 -1.34 11.62
C ALA A 192 1.16 -1.64 10.16
N CYS A 193 2.11 -2.08 9.32
CA CYS A 193 1.87 -2.47 7.93
C CYS A 193 0.99 -3.73 7.77
N GLY A 194 0.95 -4.59 8.80
CA GLY A 194 0.16 -5.82 8.85
C GLY A 194 -1.17 -5.59 9.57
N LEU A 195 -1.22 -5.93 10.87
CA LEU A 195 -2.46 -5.90 11.67
C LEU A 195 -3.11 -4.51 11.69
N GLY A 196 -2.31 -3.45 11.89
CA GLY A 196 -2.85 -2.09 11.95
C GLY A 196 -3.56 -1.68 10.65
N ASP A 197 -2.90 -1.86 9.51
CA ASP A 197 -3.45 -1.47 8.21
C ASP A 197 -4.57 -2.43 7.75
N LEU A 198 -4.52 -3.70 8.17
CA LEU A 198 -5.61 -4.66 7.95
C LEU A 198 -6.89 -4.19 8.68
N ILE A 199 -6.80 -3.90 9.98
CA ILE A 199 -7.94 -3.44 10.79
C ILE A 199 -8.51 -2.16 10.15
N LEU A 200 -7.68 -1.13 9.92
CA LEU A 200 -8.14 0.13 9.37
C LEU A 200 -8.86 -0.04 8.03
N THR A 201 -8.32 -0.89 7.15
CA THR A 201 -8.87 -1.08 5.79
C THR A 201 -10.14 -1.93 5.79
N CYS A 202 -10.25 -2.90 6.74
CA CYS A 202 -11.38 -3.82 6.86
C CYS A 202 -12.57 -3.28 7.66
N THR A 203 -12.42 -2.16 8.37
CA THR A 203 -13.48 -1.60 9.24
C THR A 203 -13.97 -0.22 8.82
N ASN A 204 -13.58 0.25 7.63
CA ASN A 204 -13.87 1.63 7.25
C ASN A 204 -14.49 1.74 5.85
N ASP A 205 -15.64 2.37 5.79
CA ASP A 205 -16.41 2.61 4.55
C ASP A 205 -15.68 3.53 3.55
N THR A 206 -14.67 4.29 3.96
CA THR A 206 -13.84 5.06 3.03
C THR A 206 -12.89 4.19 2.21
N SER A 207 -12.72 2.92 2.60
CA SER A 207 -11.97 1.93 1.84
C SER A 207 -12.78 1.44 0.63
N ARG A 208 -12.33 1.76 -0.58
CA ARG A 208 -12.95 1.25 -1.82
C ARG A 208 -12.97 -0.28 -1.88
N ASN A 209 -11.98 -0.95 -1.28
CA ASN A 209 -11.93 -2.40 -1.20
C ASN A 209 -13.07 -2.92 -0.30
N PHE A 210 -13.27 -2.31 0.86
CA PHE A 210 -14.38 -2.65 1.76
C PHE A 210 -15.74 -2.38 1.11
N THR A 211 -15.91 -1.22 0.48
CA THR A 211 -17.13 -0.87 -0.26
C THR A 211 -17.42 -1.85 -1.39
N CYS A 212 -16.39 -2.30 -2.12
CA CYS A 212 -16.51 -3.35 -3.14
C CYS A 212 -17.14 -4.62 -2.55
N GLY A 213 -16.64 -5.07 -1.38
CA GLY A 213 -17.19 -6.25 -0.69
C GLY A 213 -18.64 -6.08 -0.27
N ARG A 214 -19.03 -4.91 0.23
CA ARG A 214 -20.44 -4.60 0.56
C ARG A 214 -21.33 -4.63 -0.67
N MET A 215 -20.91 -4.03 -1.77
CA MET A 215 -21.66 -4.06 -3.03
C MET A 215 -21.85 -5.49 -3.54
N LEU A 216 -20.82 -6.35 -3.42
CA LEU A 216 -20.93 -7.78 -3.75
C LEU A 216 -21.97 -8.49 -2.84
N TYR A 217 -22.00 -8.17 -1.55
CA TYR A 217 -23.00 -8.71 -0.62
C TYR A 217 -24.43 -8.26 -0.99
N ASP A 218 -24.59 -7.01 -1.42
CA ASP A 218 -25.85 -6.43 -1.85
C ASP A 218 -26.29 -6.92 -3.26
N GLY A 219 -25.48 -7.76 -3.91
CA GLY A 219 -25.80 -8.42 -5.19
C GLY A 219 -25.44 -7.63 -6.44
N HIS A 220 -24.63 -6.56 -6.32
CA HIS A 220 -24.12 -5.84 -7.49
C HIS A 220 -23.18 -6.70 -8.32
N SER A 221 -23.27 -6.54 -9.64
CA SER A 221 -22.36 -7.18 -10.58
C SER A 221 -20.96 -6.54 -10.56
N MET A 222 -19.95 -7.30 -11.00
CA MET A 222 -18.60 -6.76 -11.12
C MET A 222 -18.48 -5.57 -12.05
N ASP A 223 -19.34 -5.48 -13.09
CA ASP A 223 -19.34 -4.35 -14.03
C ASP A 223 -19.90 -3.08 -13.38
N GLU A 224 -20.97 -3.19 -12.57
CA GLU A 224 -21.49 -2.08 -11.77
C GLU A 224 -20.46 -1.58 -10.75
N ILE A 225 -19.81 -2.50 -10.02
CA ILE A 225 -18.78 -2.17 -9.04
C ILE A 225 -17.61 -1.42 -9.69
N ARG A 226 -17.09 -1.91 -10.83
CA ARG A 226 -16.02 -1.24 -11.57
C ARG A 226 -16.43 0.12 -12.12
N GLY A 227 -17.67 0.25 -12.54
CA GLY A 227 -18.23 1.52 -13.01
C GLY A 227 -18.27 2.58 -11.91
N GLU A 228 -18.68 2.20 -10.70
CA GLU A 228 -18.83 3.11 -9.55
C GLU A 228 -17.49 3.42 -8.86
N LEU A 229 -16.74 2.40 -8.50
CA LEU A 229 -15.52 2.55 -7.68
C LEU A 229 -14.27 2.88 -8.50
N LYS A 230 -14.32 2.79 -9.82
CA LYS A 230 -13.22 3.03 -10.79
C LYS A 230 -12.00 2.12 -10.52
N THR A 231 -11.26 2.36 -9.43
CA THR A 231 -10.06 1.59 -9.07
C THR A 231 -10.24 0.94 -7.71
N VAL A 232 -10.19 -0.39 -7.67
CA VAL A 232 -10.20 -1.22 -6.46
C VAL A 232 -8.90 -2.03 -6.45
N GLU A 233 -7.96 -1.64 -5.57
CA GLU A 233 -6.61 -2.23 -5.53
C GLU A 233 -6.65 -3.73 -5.24
N GLY A 234 -7.56 -4.18 -4.37
CA GLY A 234 -7.75 -5.59 -4.05
C GLY A 234 -8.13 -6.43 -5.27
N LEU A 235 -8.97 -5.92 -6.16
CA LEU A 235 -9.33 -6.61 -7.42
C LEU A 235 -8.11 -6.75 -8.35
N ASN A 236 -7.25 -5.73 -8.40
CA ASN A 236 -6.03 -5.77 -9.20
C ASN A 236 -4.98 -6.71 -8.59
N ALA A 237 -5.00 -6.91 -7.27
CA ALA A 237 -4.07 -7.76 -6.56
C ALA A 237 -4.45 -9.26 -6.60
N ILE A 238 -5.73 -9.60 -6.72
CA ILE A 238 -6.20 -11.01 -6.77
C ILE A 238 -5.46 -11.87 -7.80
N PRO A 239 -5.18 -11.42 -9.05
CA PRO A 239 -4.43 -12.21 -10.01
C PRO A 239 -2.98 -12.50 -9.63
N LEU A 240 -2.41 -11.69 -8.73
CA LEU A 240 -0.99 -11.73 -8.35
C LEU A 240 -0.73 -12.65 -7.15
N VAL A 241 -1.76 -13.07 -6.41
CA VAL A 241 -1.63 -13.87 -5.20
C VAL A 241 -1.94 -15.34 -5.43
N ASP A 242 -1.31 -16.21 -4.64
CA ASP A 242 -1.69 -17.61 -4.56
C ASP A 242 -3.04 -17.76 -3.89
N VAL A 243 -3.91 -18.57 -4.50
CA VAL A 243 -5.26 -18.85 -4.03
C VAL A 243 -5.50 -20.35 -3.88
N ASP A 244 -4.46 -21.07 -3.48
CA ASP A 244 -4.53 -22.51 -3.26
C ASP A 244 -5.33 -22.86 -1.98
N ASN A 245 -5.44 -24.15 -1.67
CA ASN A 245 -6.21 -24.63 -0.53
C ASN A 245 -5.59 -24.24 0.83
N LYS A 246 -4.36 -23.73 0.87
CA LYS A 246 -3.70 -23.23 2.09
C LYS A 246 -4.24 -21.87 2.53
N TYR A 247 -4.86 -21.12 1.58
CA TYR A 247 -5.36 -19.77 1.81
C TYR A 247 -6.87 -19.71 1.55
N PRO A 248 -7.70 -20.29 2.44
CA PRO A 248 -9.12 -20.44 2.21
C PRO A 248 -9.86 -19.12 2.05
N LEU A 249 -9.44 -18.04 2.75
CA LEU A 249 -10.08 -16.73 2.61
C LEU A 249 -9.72 -16.07 1.29
N LEU A 250 -8.44 -16.06 0.91
CA LEU A 250 -8.02 -15.54 -0.42
C LEU A 250 -8.74 -16.27 -1.54
N ARG A 251 -8.84 -17.60 -1.42
CA ARG A 251 -9.58 -18.43 -2.38
C ARG A 251 -11.06 -18.07 -2.46
N GLN A 252 -11.71 -17.88 -1.32
CA GLN A 252 -13.12 -17.49 -1.24
C GLN A 252 -13.33 -16.11 -1.89
N ILE A 253 -12.51 -15.11 -1.54
CA ILE A 253 -12.61 -13.76 -2.08
C ILE A 253 -12.36 -13.76 -3.58
N ALA A 254 -11.36 -14.50 -4.06
CA ALA A 254 -11.06 -14.61 -5.48
C ALA A 254 -12.26 -15.16 -6.28
N LYS A 255 -12.94 -16.19 -5.74
CA LYS A 255 -14.18 -16.72 -6.34
C LYS A 255 -15.31 -15.69 -6.34
N LEU A 256 -15.53 -14.99 -5.22
CA LEU A 256 -16.54 -13.92 -5.13
C LEU A 256 -16.32 -12.83 -6.20
N CYS A 257 -15.06 -12.56 -6.53
CA CYS A 257 -14.66 -11.59 -7.55
C CYS A 257 -14.59 -12.17 -8.97
N GLY A 258 -15.05 -13.40 -9.18
CA GLY A 258 -15.16 -14.03 -10.51
C GLY A 258 -13.88 -14.68 -11.04
N ARG A 259 -12.85 -14.92 -10.19
CA ARG A 259 -11.67 -15.69 -10.58
C ARG A 259 -12.03 -17.19 -10.60
N GLU A 260 -11.87 -17.83 -11.75
CA GLU A 260 -11.93 -19.29 -11.84
C GLU A 260 -10.73 -19.91 -11.11
N ILE A 261 -10.98 -20.96 -10.30
CA ILE A 261 -9.96 -21.59 -9.44
C ILE A 261 -10.12 -23.11 -9.49
#